data_1b0fe3f353b419ca525a433a98b385f8
#
_entry.id   1b0fe3f353b419ca525a433a98b385f8
#
_cell.length_a   1.000
_cell.length_b   1.000
_cell.length_c   1.000
_cell.angle_alpha   90.00
_cell.angle_beta   90.00
_cell.angle_gamma   90.00
#
_symmetry.space_group_name_H-M   'P 1'
#
loop_
_entity.id
_entity.type
_entity.pdbx_description
1 polymer ?
#
loop_
_entity_poly.entity_id
_entity_poly.type
_entity_poly.pdbx_seq_one_letter_code
_entity_poly.pdbx_strand_id
1 'polypeptide(L)'
;MQNYFENNFARFVHILRHLGINISILETLTAIRALTYVNILNRNHVKMAMAATMIKNPDQREIFDQAFDTYFAPPEIKQLQEKAWVEKQAETIRLLDEAESDLAYKGESLDLTEQEKLFYAKLPEEEKRKIKEYLAASNLPDDRYSRFKPTLENQIRGSLRYWKQRLGETDDYSPQLFDNQIDD
;
A
#
# COMPACT_ATOMS: atom_id res chain seq x y z
N MET A 1 -6.86 16.43 30.07
CA MET A 1 -7.52 15.26 29.40
C MET A 1 -8.51 15.68 28.32
N GLN A 2 -9.26 16.78 28.48
CA GLN A 2 -10.25 17.26 27.51
C GLN A 2 -9.65 17.57 26.13
N ASN A 3 -8.51 18.27 26.08
CA ASN A 3 -7.83 18.62 24.81
C ASN A 3 -7.36 17.41 23.98
N TYR A 4 -7.05 16.28 24.64
CA TYR A 4 -6.56 15.10 23.92
C TYR A 4 -7.70 14.40 23.13
N PHE A 5 -8.86 14.28 23.76
CA PHE A 5 -10.04 13.70 23.08
C PHE A 5 -10.50 14.59 21.93
N GLU A 6 -10.61 15.89 22.16
CA GLU A 6 -11.03 16.86 21.14
C GLU A 6 -10.10 16.86 19.93
N ASN A 7 -8.78 16.83 20.16
CA ASN A 7 -7.80 16.76 19.09
C ASN A 7 -7.89 15.45 18.26
N ASN A 8 -8.02 14.31 18.94
CA ASN A 8 -8.17 13.03 18.24
C ASN A 8 -9.48 12.96 17.48
N PHE A 9 -10.56 13.47 18.03
CA PHE A 9 -11.85 13.55 17.37
C PHE A 9 -11.80 14.45 16.12
N ALA A 10 -11.18 15.62 16.23
CA ALA A 10 -11.02 16.56 15.11
C ALA A 10 -10.17 15.94 13.98
N ARG A 11 -9.05 15.26 14.33
CA ARG A 11 -8.22 14.53 13.36
C ARG A 11 -9.01 13.43 12.67
N PHE A 12 -9.79 12.66 13.40
CA PHE A 12 -10.62 11.62 12.81
C PHE A 12 -11.66 12.18 11.83
N VAL A 13 -12.34 13.29 12.18
CA VAL A 13 -13.25 13.98 11.25
C VAL A 13 -12.52 14.46 10.00
N HIS A 14 -11.30 14.95 10.14
CA HIS A 14 -10.47 15.37 9.02
C HIS A 14 -10.16 14.17 8.09
N ILE A 15 -9.76 13.04 8.64
CA ILE A 15 -9.52 11.79 7.88
C ILE A 15 -10.80 11.37 7.12
N LEU A 16 -11.96 11.37 7.77
CA LEU A 16 -13.21 11.01 7.11
C LEU A 16 -13.54 11.92 5.92
N ARG A 17 -13.25 13.22 6.03
CA ARG A 17 -13.40 14.17 4.92
C ARG A 17 -12.46 13.87 3.76
N HIS A 18 -11.22 13.50 4.04
CA HIS A 18 -10.25 13.08 3.01
C HIS A 18 -10.67 11.79 2.31
N LEU A 19 -11.33 10.89 3.03
CA LEU A 19 -11.90 9.66 2.46
C LEU A 19 -13.24 9.90 1.70
N GLY A 20 -13.60 11.16 1.47
CA GLY A 20 -14.80 11.52 0.68
C GLY A 20 -16.10 11.54 1.45
N ILE A 21 -16.08 11.42 2.79
CA ILE A 21 -17.27 11.56 3.62
C ILE A 21 -17.47 13.04 3.98
N ASN A 22 -18.48 13.66 3.39
CA ASN A 22 -18.80 15.07 3.65
C ASN A 22 -19.43 15.25 5.02
N ILE A 23 -18.64 15.65 6.01
CA ILE A 23 -19.09 15.91 7.38
C ILE A 23 -19.08 17.43 7.61
N SER A 24 -20.26 17.98 7.91
CA SER A 24 -20.44 19.38 8.26
C SER A 24 -20.02 19.67 9.71
N ILE A 25 -19.90 20.95 10.04
CA ILE A 25 -19.66 21.39 11.42
C ILE A 25 -20.82 20.98 12.34
N LEU A 26 -22.05 21.06 11.84
CA LEU A 26 -23.25 20.69 12.62
C LEU A 26 -23.23 19.19 12.98
N GLU A 27 -22.87 18.33 12.03
CA GLU A 27 -22.74 16.88 12.27
C GLU A 27 -21.61 16.56 13.26
N THR A 28 -20.49 17.28 13.14
CA THR A 28 -19.39 17.19 14.09
C THR A 28 -19.84 17.52 15.51
N LEU A 29 -20.58 18.63 15.69
CA LEU A 29 -21.13 19.03 17.00
C LEU A 29 -22.20 18.04 17.50
N THR A 30 -23.03 17.53 16.60
CA THR A 30 -24.04 16.52 16.93
C THR A 30 -23.42 15.24 17.42
N ALA A 31 -22.32 14.79 16.76
CA ALA A 31 -21.57 13.62 17.18
C ALA A 31 -20.95 13.82 18.58
N ILE A 32 -20.33 14.97 18.85
CA ILE A 32 -19.79 15.28 20.20
C ILE A 32 -20.91 15.19 21.23
N ARG A 33 -22.08 15.77 20.95
CA ARG A 33 -23.23 15.67 21.85
C ARG A 33 -23.70 14.22 22.03
N ALA A 34 -23.80 13.44 20.95
CA ALA A 34 -24.20 12.04 21.04
C ALA A 34 -23.27 11.22 21.94
N LEU A 35 -21.96 11.51 21.91
CA LEU A 35 -20.98 10.85 22.74
C LEU A 35 -21.17 11.12 24.25
N THR A 36 -21.85 12.20 24.63
CA THR A 36 -22.17 12.43 26.05
C THR A 36 -23.29 11.53 26.58
N TYR A 37 -24.05 10.91 25.70
CA TYR A 37 -25.18 10.01 26.04
C TYR A 37 -24.83 8.51 25.95
N VAL A 38 -23.63 8.19 25.53
CA VAL A 38 -23.18 6.79 25.40
C VAL A 38 -22.01 6.48 26.32
N ASN A 39 -21.81 5.21 26.62
CA ASN A 39 -20.62 4.80 27.37
C ASN A 39 -19.38 4.93 26.47
N ILE A 40 -18.56 5.97 26.72
CA ILE A 40 -17.33 6.24 25.96
C ILE A 40 -16.24 5.17 26.16
N LEU A 41 -16.32 4.34 27.20
CA LEU A 41 -15.42 3.21 27.41
C LEU A 41 -15.82 2.00 26.54
N ASN A 42 -17.03 1.99 26.00
CA ASN A 42 -17.47 0.97 25.08
C ASN A 42 -17.26 1.45 23.64
N ARG A 43 -16.19 0.90 23.03
CA ARG A 43 -15.80 1.23 21.65
C ARG A 43 -16.95 1.10 20.63
N ASN A 44 -17.79 0.07 20.76
CA ASN A 44 -18.92 -0.13 19.87
C ASN A 44 -20.00 0.94 20.04
N HIS A 45 -20.26 1.38 21.27
CA HIS A 45 -21.21 2.48 21.52
C HIS A 45 -20.72 3.79 20.90
N VAL A 46 -19.42 4.08 21.03
CA VAL A 46 -18.78 5.25 20.40
C VAL A 46 -18.89 5.15 18.88
N LYS A 47 -18.52 4.03 18.29
CA LYS A 47 -18.59 3.78 16.84
C LYS A 47 -20.00 3.99 16.29
N MET A 48 -20.99 3.39 16.95
CA MET A 48 -22.40 3.51 16.55
C MET A 48 -22.92 4.94 16.66
N ALA A 49 -22.62 5.64 17.76
CA ALA A 49 -23.05 7.04 17.96
C ALA A 49 -22.45 7.98 16.91
N MET A 50 -21.16 7.81 16.59
CA MET A 50 -20.49 8.58 15.55
C MET A 50 -21.04 8.27 14.16
N ALA A 51 -21.22 7.01 13.81
CA ALA A 51 -21.77 6.61 12.53
C ALA A 51 -23.19 7.14 12.34
N ALA A 52 -24.05 7.02 13.35
CA ALA A 52 -25.44 7.49 13.28
C ALA A 52 -25.58 9.01 13.08
N THR A 53 -24.56 9.77 13.49
CA THR A 53 -24.59 11.25 13.40
C THR A 53 -23.82 11.80 12.20
N MET A 54 -22.86 11.06 11.67
CA MET A 54 -21.96 11.52 10.60
C MET A 54 -22.26 10.90 9.24
N ILE A 55 -22.82 9.67 9.21
CA ILE A 55 -23.02 8.93 7.96
C ILE A 55 -24.46 9.09 7.48
N LYS A 56 -24.63 9.70 6.30
CA LYS A 56 -25.93 9.91 5.66
C LYS A 56 -26.21 8.91 4.55
N ASN A 57 -25.14 8.45 3.88
CA ASN A 57 -25.23 7.52 2.78
C ASN A 57 -24.77 6.13 3.25
N PRO A 58 -25.60 5.08 3.08
CA PRO A 58 -25.22 3.71 3.41
C PRO A 58 -23.91 3.26 2.78
N ASP A 59 -23.60 3.72 1.55
CA ASP A 59 -22.38 3.37 0.83
C ASP A 59 -21.10 3.86 1.53
N GLN A 60 -21.22 4.91 2.36
CA GLN A 60 -20.10 5.45 3.13
C GLN A 60 -19.87 4.69 4.46
N ARG A 61 -20.78 3.78 4.80
CA ARG A 61 -20.71 3.05 6.07
C ARG A 61 -19.47 2.19 6.17
N GLU A 62 -19.14 1.48 5.13
CA GLU A 62 -17.96 0.60 5.09
C GLU A 62 -16.67 1.40 5.23
N ILE A 63 -16.54 2.52 4.50
CA ILE A 63 -15.39 3.44 4.60
C ILE A 63 -15.24 3.97 6.03
N PHE A 64 -16.35 4.39 6.65
CA PHE A 64 -16.34 4.84 8.04
C PHE A 64 -15.91 3.74 9.00
N ASP A 65 -16.45 2.53 8.84
CA ASP A 65 -16.14 1.40 9.73
C ASP A 65 -14.66 1.03 9.66
N GLN A 66 -14.06 0.98 8.47
CA GLN A 66 -12.63 0.74 8.26
C GLN A 66 -11.77 1.86 8.86
N ALA A 67 -12.12 3.12 8.59
CA ALA A 67 -11.41 4.26 9.15
C ALA A 67 -11.46 4.29 10.68
N PHE A 68 -12.64 4.02 11.27
CA PHE A 68 -12.80 3.97 12.73
C PHE A 68 -11.98 2.85 13.34
N ASP A 69 -12.04 1.66 12.77
CA ASP A 69 -11.35 0.47 13.27
C ASP A 69 -9.82 0.63 13.22
N THR A 70 -9.32 1.32 12.20
CA THR A 70 -7.90 1.63 12.07
C THR A 70 -7.47 2.74 13.03
N TYR A 71 -8.18 3.86 13.02
CA TYR A 71 -7.80 5.05 13.79
C TYR A 71 -7.87 4.83 15.31
N PHE A 72 -8.95 4.19 15.78
CA PHE A 72 -9.19 3.88 17.19
C PHE A 72 -8.79 2.44 17.55
N ALA A 73 -7.88 1.82 16.79
CA ALA A 73 -7.37 0.50 17.14
C ALA A 73 -6.69 0.52 18.52
N PRO A 74 -6.84 -0.54 19.33
CA PRO A 74 -6.10 -0.70 20.57
C PRO A 74 -4.59 -0.61 20.34
N PRO A 75 -3.80 -0.14 21.32
CA PRO A 75 -2.35 0.01 21.20
C PRO A 75 -1.65 -1.29 20.76
N GLU A 76 -2.11 -2.44 21.27
CA GLU A 76 -1.57 -3.75 20.94
C GLU A 76 -1.76 -4.09 19.45
N ILE A 77 -2.92 -3.76 18.91
CA ILE A 77 -3.23 -3.96 17.49
C ILE A 77 -2.41 -3.01 16.62
N LYS A 78 -2.26 -1.75 17.03
CA LYS A 78 -1.39 -0.79 16.30
C LYS A 78 0.06 -1.27 16.25
N GLN A 79 0.60 -1.76 17.36
CA GLN A 79 1.96 -2.31 17.41
C GLN A 79 2.14 -3.54 16.51
N LEU A 80 1.13 -4.42 16.47
CA LEU A 80 1.15 -5.59 15.59
C LEU A 80 1.11 -5.17 14.11
N GLN A 81 0.26 -4.20 13.77
CA GLN A 81 0.17 -3.65 12.41
C GLN A 81 1.47 -2.96 12.00
N GLU A 82 2.08 -2.18 12.89
CA GLU A 82 3.35 -1.51 12.66
C GLU A 82 4.48 -2.53 12.41
N LYS A 83 4.58 -3.56 13.24
CA LYS A 83 5.55 -4.65 13.03
C LYS A 83 5.32 -5.36 11.69
N ALA A 84 4.10 -5.74 11.39
CA ALA A 84 3.76 -6.39 10.13
C ALA A 84 4.08 -5.50 8.92
N TRP A 85 3.85 -4.19 9.04
CA TRP A 85 4.21 -3.23 8.00
C TRP A 85 5.73 -3.13 7.82
N VAL A 86 6.50 -3.02 8.91
CA VAL A 86 7.97 -2.99 8.87
C VAL A 86 8.54 -4.28 8.27
N GLU A 87 8.01 -5.43 8.66
CA GLU A 87 8.41 -6.72 8.09
C GLU A 87 8.12 -6.80 6.58
N LYS A 88 6.94 -6.34 6.15
CA LYS A 88 6.57 -6.29 4.75
C LYS A 88 7.47 -5.34 3.94
N GLN A 89 7.83 -4.19 4.51
CA GLN A 89 8.76 -3.25 3.87
C GLN A 89 10.15 -3.85 3.74
N ALA A 90 10.67 -4.48 4.81
CA ALA A 90 11.96 -5.14 4.78
C ALA A 90 12.01 -6.28 3.74
N GLU A 91 10.95 -7.07 3.63
CA GLU A 91 10.83 -8.12 2.61
C GLU A 91 10.77 -7.53 1.20
N THR A 92 10.01 -6.45 1.00
CA THR A 92 9.94 -5.75 -0.29
C THR A 92 11.31 -5.23 -0.73
N ILE A 93 12.06 -4.60 0.17
CA ILE A 93 13.43 -4.11 -0.10
C ILE A 93 14.33 -5.31 -0.47
N ARG A 94 14.28 -6.39 0.30
CA ARG A 94 15.08 -7.58 0.01
C ARG A 94 14.78 -8.15 -1.37
N LEU A 95 13.50 -8.24 -1.74
CA LEU A 95 13.09 -8.74 -3.05
C LEU A 95 13.54 -7.82 -4.20
N LEU A 96 13.54 -6.50 -3.98
CA LEU A 96 14.05 -5.54 -4.95
C LEU A 96 15.56 -5.66 -5.13
N ASP A 97 16.32 -5.77 -4.05
CA ASP A 97 17.77 -5.93 -4.07
C ASP A 97 18.18 -7.25 -4.78
N GLU A 98 17.47 -8.34 -4.49
CA GLU A 98 17.64 -9.63 -5.16
C GLU A 98 17.37 -9.50 -6.67
N ALA A 99 16.22 -8.92 -7.03
CA ALA A 99 15.85 -8.72 -8.42
C ALA A 99 16.84 -7.81 -9.15
N GLU A 100 17.35 -6.77 -8.51
CA GLU A 100 18.33 -5.86 -9.09
C GLU A 100 19.65 -6.53 -9.36
N SER A 101 20.10 -7.37 -8.45
CA SER A 101 21.31 -8.20 -8.62
C SER A 101 21.15 -9.22 -9.75
N ASP A 102 20.01 -9.89 -9.81
CA ASP A 102 19.70 -10.92 -10.80
C ASP A 102 19.49 -10.36 -12.22
N LEU A 103 18.90 -9.17 -12.31
CA LEU A 103 18.61 -8.46 -13.56
C LEU A 103 19.72 -7.47 -13.94
N ALA A 104 20.93 -7.68 -13.45
CA ALA A 104 22.11 -6.95 -13.86
C ALA A 104 22.78 -7.61 -15.08
N TYR A 105 23.24 -6.80 -16.03
CA TYR A 105 24.04 -7.23 -17.15
C TYR A 105 25.38 -6.49 -17.16
N LYS A 106 26.50 -7.24 -17.14
CA LYS A 106 27.87 -6.68 -17.05
C LYS A 106 28.07 -5.68 -15.90
N GLY A 107 27.38 -5.90 -14.77
CA GLY A 107 27.49 -5.05 -13.58
C GLY A 107 26.59 -3.80 -13.61
N GLU A 108 25.82 -3.58 -14.68
CA GLU A 108 24.82 -2.51 -14.75
C GLU A 108 23.41 -3.08 -14.60
N SER A 109 22.61 -2.48 -13.73
CA SER A 109 21.21 -2.81 -13.57
C SER A 109 20.40 -2.43 -14.82
N LEU A 110 19.49 -3.30 -15.22
CA LEU A 110 18.56 -3.01 -16.31
C LEU A 110 17.50 -1.99 -15.82
N ASP A 111 17.06 -1.13 -16.75
CA ASP A 111 16.05 -0.11 -16.47
C ASP A 111 14.65 -0.73 -16.48
N LEU A 112 14.32 -1.40 -15.37
CA LEU A 112 13.03 -2.01 -15.10
C LEU A 112 12.36 -1.28 -13.94
N THR A 113 11.04 -1.13 -14.00
CA THR A 113 10.27 -0.52 -12.92
C THR A 113 10.31 -1.39 -11.66
N GLU A 114 10.09 -0.79 -10.49
CA GLU A 114 10.00 -1.53 -9.22
C GLU A 114 8.93 -2.63 -9.27
N GLN A 115 7.81 -2.37 -9.95
CA GLN A 115 6.75 -3.37 -10.13
C GLN A 115 7.23 -4.55 -10.96
N GLU A 116 7.99 -4.31 -12.04
CA GLU A 116 8.59 -5.38 -12.87
C GLU A 116 9.62 -6.18 -12.07
N LYS A 117 10.46 -5.51 -11.28
CA LYS A 117 11.45 -6.16 -10.39
C LYS A 117 10.77 -7.02 -9.31
N LEU A 118 9.73 -6.49 -8.65
CA LEU A 118 8.95 -7.24 -7.66
C LEU A 118 8.21 -8.42 -8.26
N PHE A 119 7.68 -8.27 -9.47
CA PHE A 119 7.05 -9.37 -10.18
C PHE A 119 8.08 -10.45 -10.54
N TYR A 120 9.27 -10.07 -11.03
CA TYR A 120 10.38 -10.99 -11.26
C TYR A 120 10.73 -11.78 -9.99
N ALA A 121 10.86 -11.10 -8.86
CA ALA A 121 11.20 -11.74 -7.58
C ALA A 121 10.19 -12.83 -7.16
N LYS A 122 8.93 -12.70 -7.58
CA LYS A 122 7.86 -13.68 -7.31
C LYS A 122 7.76 -14.82 -8.34
N LEU A 123 8.52 -14.76 -9.43
CA LEU A 123 8.51 -15.84 -10.42
C LEU A 123 9.04 -17.15 -9.84
N PRO A 124 8.59 -18.30 -10.37
CA PRO A 124 9.20 -19.60 -10.06
C PRO A 124 10.70 -19.59 -10.35
N GLU A 125 11.48 -20.27 -9.51
CA GLU A 125 12.95 -20.30 -9.63
C GLU A 125 13.46 -20.80 -11.00
N GLU A 126 12.71 -21.70 -11.64
CA GLU A 126 13.04 -22.15 -12.99
C GLU A 126 12.98 -21.01 -14.02
N GLU A 127 12.02 -20.12 -13.87
CA GLU A 127 11.85 -19.00 -14.81
C GLU A 127 12.86 -17.89 -14.53
N LYS A 128 13.17 -17.63 -13.26
CA LYS A 128 14.28 -16.75 -12.88
C LYS A 128 15.61 -17.26 -13.48
N ARG A 129 15.84 -18.58 -13.38
CA ARG A 129 17.04 -19.20 -13.94
C ARG A 129 17.13 -19.01 -15.46
N LYS A 130 16.05 -19.21 -16.20
CA LYS A 130 16.02 -18.99 -17.66
C LYS A 130 16.36 -17.55 -18.04
N ILE A 131 15.84 -16.58 -17.28
CA ILE A 131 16.15 -15.17 -17.50
C ILE A 131 17.62 -14.88 -17.21
N LYS A 132 18.18 -15.41 -16.10
CA LYS A 132 19.61 -15.28 -15.77
C LYS A 132 20.51 -15.93 -16.82
N GLU A 133 20.17 -17.14 -17.27
CA GLU A 133 20.91 -17.85 -18.34
C GLU A 133 20.87 -17.07 -19.66
N TYR A 134 19.72 -16.49 -19.99
CA TYR A 134 19.58 -15.62 -21.18
C TYR A 134 20.46 -14.37 -21.07
N LEU A 135 20.49 -13.70 -19.93
CA LEU A 135 21.36 -12.54 -19.68
C LEU A 135 22.85 -12.94 -19.76
N ALA A 136 23.24 -14.07 -19.17
CA ALA A 136 24.61 -14.58 -19.20
C ALA A 136 25.06 -15.01 -20.61
N ALA A 137 24.14 -15.59 -21.40
CA ALA A 137 24.41 -16.01 -22.77
C ALA A 137 24.47 -14.83 -23.77
N SER A 138 23.95 -13.66 -23.38
CA SER A 138 23.93 -12.46 -24.22
C SER A 138 25.34 -11.83 -24.26
N ASN A 139 26.22 -12.41 -25.06
CA ASN A 139 27.62 -11.96 -25.19
C ASN A 139 27.73 -10.75 -26.15
N LEU A 140 27.23 -9.59 -25.70
CA LEU A 140 27.29 -8.36 -26.48
C LEU A 140 28.65 -7.66 -26.34
N PRO A 141 29.26 -7.17 -27.46
CA PRO A 141 30.47 -6.35 -27.40
C PRO A 141 30.25 -5.08 -26.59
N ASP A 142 31.27 -4.65 -25.82
CA ASP A 142 31.15 -3.50 -24.92
C ASP A 142 30.82 -2.19 -25.65
N ASP A 143 31.32 -2.02 -26.87
CA ASP A 143 31.08 -0.86 -27.72
C ASP A 143 29.63 -0.76 -28.24
N ARG A 144 28.88 -1.85 -28.19
CA ARG A 144 27.50 -1.93 -28.67
C ARG A 144 26.47 -2.06 -27.53
N TYR A 145 26.92 -2.21 -26.29
CA TYR A 145 26.03 -2.46 -25.16
C TYR A 145 24.93 -1.40 -25.03
N SER A 146 25.28 -0.13 -25.11
CA SER A 146 24.31 0.96 -24.98
C SER A 146 23.20 0.97 -26.04
N ARG A 147 23.48 0.38 -27.23
CA ARG A 147 22.47 0.22 -28.29
C ARG A 147 21.56 -0.98 -28.07
N PHE A 148 22.05 -2.04 -27.43
CA PHE A 148 21.34 -3.29 -27.24
C PHE A 148 20.64 -3.40 -25.88
N LYS A 149 21.01 -2.56 -24.89
CA LYS A 149 20.37 -2.51 -23.57
C LYS A 149 18.85 -2.42 -23.66
N PRO A 150 18.25 -1.51 -24.45
CA PRO A 150 16.81 -1.43 -24.60
C PRO A 150 16.16 -2.70 -25.20
N THR A 151 16.89 -3.43 -26.05
CA THR A 151 16.40 -4.67 -26.63
C THR A 151 16.33 -5.79 -25.57
N LEU A 152 17.37 -5.90 -24.72
CA LEU A 152 17.37 -6.83 -23.58
C LEU A 152 16.24 -6.52 -22.61
N GLU A 153 16.09 -5.25 -22.25
CA GLU A 153 15.02 -4.79 -21.36
C GLU A 153 13.65 -5.12 -21.92
N ASN A 154 13.41 -4.85 -23.20
CA ASN A 154 12.14 -5.16 -23.85
C ASN A 154 11.85 -6.66 -23.91
N GLN A 155 12.86 -7.49 -24.11
CA GLN A 155 12.70 -8.95 -24.07
C GLN A 155 12.33 -9.45 -22.68
N ILE A 156 12.97 -8.94 -21.66
CA ILE A 156 12.65 -9.28 -20.26
C ILE A 156 11.24 -8.80 -19.92
N ARG A 157 10.88 -7.55 -20.26
CA ARG A 157 9.51 -7.04 -20.10
C ARG A 157 8.47 -7.91 -20.82
N GLY A 158 8.80 -8.38 -22.01
CA GLY A 158 7.94 -9.30 -22.76
C GLY A 158 7.71 -10.63 -22.02
N SER A 159 8.77 -11.19 -21.46
CA SER A 159 8.69 -12.41 -20.65
C SER A 159 7.89 -12.18 -19.36
N LEU A 160 8.13 -11.08 -18.64
CA LEU A 160 7.39 -10.73 -17.43
C LEU A 160 5.89 -10.53 -17.72
N ARG A 161 5.53 -9.85 -18.82
CA ARG A 161 4.12 -9.66 -19.24
C ARG A 161 3.45 -11.00 -19.54
N TYR A 162 4.13 -11.89 -20.24
CA TYR A 162 3.60 -13.23 -20.54
C TYR A 162 3.27 -13.99 -19.26
N TRP A 163 4.17 -13.96 -18.26
CA TRP A 163 3.95 -14.64 -16.99
C TRP A 163 2.89 -13.96 -16.14
N LYS A 164 2.83 -12.63 -16.14
CA LYS A 164 1.79 -11.87 -15.45
C LYS A 164 0.40 -12.27 -15.95
N GLN A 165 0.23 -12.33 -17.25
CA GLN A 165 -1.02 -12.77 -17.88
C GLN A 165 -1.36 -14.24 -17.56
N ARG A 166 -0.36 -15.12 -17.52
CA ARG A 166 -0.56 -16.54 -17.25
C ARG A 166 -0.89 -16.83 -15.80
N LEU A 167 -0.34 -16.07 -14.86
CA LEU A 167 -0.61 -16.19 -13.42
C LEU A 167 -1.90 -15.49 -12.98
N GLY A 168 -2.58 -14.78 -13.91
CA GLY A 168 -3.84 -14.09 -13.61
C GLY A 168 -3.67 -12.87 -12.70
N GLU A 169 -2.46 -12.37 -12.52
CA GLU A 169 -2.23 -11.09 -11.87
C GLU A 169 -2.65 -9.98 -12.84
N THR A 170 -3.92 -9.60 -12.78
CA THR A 170 -4.40 -8.35 -13.39
C THR A 170 -3.77 -7.16 -12.65
N ASP A 171 -3.62 -6.03 -13.37
CA ASP A 171 -3.14 -4.76 -12.81
C ASP A 171 -4.16 -4.15 -11.81
N ASP A 172 -4.61 -4.92 -10.84
CA ASP A 172 -5.40 -4.42 -9.72
C ASP A 172 -4.43 -3.77 -8.71
N TYR A 173 -3.86 -2.65 -9.14
CA TYR A 173 -3.30 -1.68 -8.23
C TYR A 173 -4.48 -0.97 -7.56
N SER A 174 -5.01 -1.57 -6.51
CA SER A 174 -5.73 -0.83 -5.49
C SER A 174 -4.68 0.04 -4.77
N PRO A 175 -4.68 1.35 -4.95
CA PRO A 175 -3.84 2.22 -4.13
C PRO A 175 -4.21 1.94 -2.69
N GLN A 176 -3.24 1.47 -1.89
CA GLN A 176 -3.44 1.31 -0.46
C GLN A 176 -3.84 2.68 0.10
N LEU A 177 -5.03 2.76 0.67
CA LEU A 177 -5.71 3.96 1.16
C LEU A 177 -4.94 4.74 2.25
N PHE A 178 -3.70 4.37 2.55
CA PHE A 178 -2.86 4.97 3.59
C PHE A 178 -1.41 5.07 3.12
N ASP A 179 -1.17 5.88 2.09
CA ASP A 179 0.16 6.43 1.89
C ASP A 179 0.28 7.63 2.84
N ASN A 180 0.92 7.38 3.98
CA ASN A 180 1.18 8.38 5.01
C ASN A 180 2.26 9.35 4.53
N GLN A 181 1.91 10.28 3.64
CA GLN A 181 2.63 11.54 3.58
C GLN A 181 2.03 12.47 4.64
N ILE A 182 2.51 12.29 5.87
CA ILE A 182 2.51 13.37 6.85
C ILE A 182 3.87 14.05 6.67
N ASP A 183 3.93 14.96 5.73
CA ASP A 183 4.95 16.00 5.73
C ASP A 183 4.53 17.07 6.75
N ASP A 184 5.52 17.55 7.50
CA ASP A 184 5.51 18.47 8.65
C ASP A 184 4.62 19.74 8.49
#